data_071a4d079fd53ee1ab32bfded5cf6108
#
_entry.id   071a4d079fd53ee1ab32bfded5cf6108
#
_cell.length_a   1.000
_cell.length_b   1.000
_cell.length_c   1.000
_cell.angle_alpha   90.00
_cell.angle_beta   90.00
_cell.angle_gamma   90.00
#
_symmetry.space_group_name_H-M   'P 1'
#
loop_
_entity.id
_entity.type
_entity.pdbx_description
1 polymer ?
#
loop_
_entity_poly.entity_id
_entity_poly.type
_entity_poly.pdbx_seq_one_letter_code
_entity_poly.pdbx_strand_id
1 'polypeptide(L)'
;MYDCGKIAIIGGGSWATAIAKIVVGHTHHIGWYMRRDDRIEEFRRMGHNPAYLTSVHFDVNEIQFESDINRIVQQYDTLVFVTPSPYLKSHLKKLKTRIRDKFILTAIKGIVPDENLVCSEYFHQVYDVPYENIACIGGPSHAEEVALERLSYLTVGCSDREKAQAFCNVLSSEYIKTKTASDVMGIEYSSVLKNVYAIAAGICSGLKYGDNFQAVLMANAVQEMNRFLTAVYPIERNAYDSVYLGDLLVTGYSNFSRNRTFGTMIGKGYSVKSAQIEMEMIAEGYFGTKCMKEINRHYHVNMPILDANDIGRGLGLDERTAEDIGK
;
A
#
# COMPACT_ATOMS: atom_id res chain seq x y z
N MET A 1 -20.44 19.54 5.67
CA MET A 1 -19.60 18.74 4.74
C MET A 1 -18.15 19.14 4.98
N TYR A 2 -17.31 18.19 5.33
CA TYR A 2 -15.87 18.45 5.59
C TYR A 2 -15.18 18.93 4.31
N ASP A 3 -14.30 19.93 4.43
CA ASP A 3 -13.43 20.40 3.36
C ASP A 3 -12.02 19.83 3.57
N CYS A 4 -11.47 19.14 2.59
CA CYS A 4 -10.10 18.61 2.64
C CYS A 4 -9.03 19.71 2.59
N GLY A 5 -9.40 20.96 2.32
CA GLY A 5 -8.46 22.06 2.17
C GLY A 5 -7.43 21.83 1.06
N LYS A 6 -6.25 22.39 1.23
CA LYS A 6 -5.13 22.19 0.29
C LYS A 6 -4.50 20.80 0.48
N ILE A 7 -4.37 20.06 -0.61
CA ILE A 7 -3.89 18.66 -0.59
C ILE A 7 -2.44 18.59 -1.08
N ALA A 8 -1.59 17.88 -0.34
CA ALA A 8 -0.23 17.57 -0.76
C ALA A 8 0.02 16.06 -0.86
N ILE A 9 0.73 15.66 -1.91
CA ILE A 9 1.22 14.29 -2.10
C ILE A 9 2.65 14.18 -1.56
N ILE A 10 2.89 13.21 -0.68
CA ILE A 10 4.19 12.98 -0.04
C ILE A 10 4.78 11.67 -0.57
N GLY A 11 5.67 11.78 -1.55
CA GLY A 11 6.30 10.64 -2.22
C GLY A 11 6.44 10.86 -3.72
N GLY A 12 7.28 10.08 -4.40
CA GLY A 12 7.59 10.27 -5.82
C GLY A 12 7.55 8.97 -6.66
N GLY A 13 6.90 7.91 -6.15
CA GLY A 13 6.79 6.62 -6.83
C GLY A 13 5.61 6.52 -7.81
N SER A 14 5.41 5.34 -8.42
CA SER A 14 4.32 5.09 -9.36
C SER A 14 2.94 5.38 -8.75
N TRP A 15 2.70 4.88 -7.53
CA TRP A 15 1.41 5.10 -6.86
C TRP A 15 1.19 6.56 -6.48
N ALA A 16 2.24 7.29 -6.08
CA ALA A 16 2.17 8.74 -5.86
C ALA A 16 1.81 9.49 -7.14
N THR A 17 2.37 9.10 -8.28
CA THR A 17 2.06 9.68 -9.59
C THR A 17 0.61 9.41 -10.00
N ALA A 18 0.10 8.19 -9.77
CA ALA A 18 -1.29 7.85 -10.07
C ALA A 18 -2.28 8.62 -9.18
N ILE A 19 -2.04 8.73 -7.87
CA ILE A 19 -2.87 9.52 -6.96
C ILE A 19 -2.82 11.01 -7.32
N ALA A 20 -1.63 11.55 -7.62
CA ALA A 20 -1.48 12.95 -8.03
C ALA A 20 -2.31 13.26 -9.28
N LYS A 21 -2.31 12.35 -10.28
CA LYS A 21 -3.16 12.48 -11.49
C LYS A 21 -4.64 12.62 -11.12
N ILE A 22 -5.13 11.74 -10.22
CA ILE A 22 -6.55 11.79 -9.80
C ILE A 22 -6.85 13.10 -9.06
N VAL A 23 -6.02 13.44 -8.07
CA VAL A 23 -6.26 14.60 -7.20
C VAL A 23 -6.17 15.92 -7.97
N VAL A 24 -5.16 16.08 -8.85
CA VAL A 24 -5.01 17.28 -9.69
C VAL A 24 -6.21 17.44 -10.61
N GLY A 25 -6.72 16.36 -11.19
CA GLY A 25 -7.91 16.40 -12.03
C GLY A 25 -9.18 16.87 -11.32
N HIS A 26 -9.23 16.80 -9.98
CA HIS A 26 -10.34 17.29 -9.18
C HIS A 26 -10.09 18.70 -8.62
N THR A 27 -8.88 18.97 -8.10
CA THR A 27 -8.57 20.18 -7.33
C THR A 27 -7.91 21.29 -8.18
N HIS A 28 -7.40 20.95 -9.36
CA HIS A 28 -6.61 21.82 -10.25
C HIS A 28 -5.38 22.46 -9.58
N HIS A 29 -5.02 22.06 -8.37
CA HIS A 29 -3.79 22.46 -7.69
C HIS A 29 -3.45 21.53 -6.56
N ILE A 30 -2.18 21.05 -6.52
CA ILE A 30 -1.66 20.21 -5.45
C ILE A 30 -0.26 20.65 -5.01
N GLY A 31 0.09 20.33 -3.76
CA GLY A 31 1.48 20.25 -3.35
C GLY A 31 2.06 18.89 -3.68
N TRP A 32 3.33 18.85 -4.07
CA TRP A 32 3.99 17.56 -4.27
C TRP A 32 5.41 17.55 -3.69
N TYR A 33 5.57 16.82 -2.60
CA TYR A 33 6.88 16.62 -1.99
C TYR A 33 7.63 15.49 -2.68
N MET A 34 8.79 15.82 -3.21
CA MET A 34 9.78 14.87 -3.75
C MET A 34 11.14 15.17 -3.13
N ARG A 35 11.79 14.18 -2.50
CA ARG A 35 13.02 14.33 -1.73
C ARG A 35 14.21 14.92 -2.53
N ARG A 36 14.22 14.77 -3.86
CA ARG A 36 15.35 15.08 -4.74
C ARG A 36 15.01 16.26 -5.66
N ASP A 37 15.74 17.36 -5.50
CA ASP A 37 15.57 18.56 -6.33
C ASP A 37 15.83 18.28 -7.82
N ASP A 38 16.87 17.47 -8.13
CA ASP A 38 17.18 17.08 -9.51
C ASP A 38 15.99 16.37 -10.20
N ARG A 39 15.23 15.55 -9.46
CA ARG A 39 14.02 14.91 -9.97
C ARG A 39 12.85 15.88 -10.16
N ILE A 40 12.74 16.88 -9.31
CA ILE A 40 11.76 17.96 -9.46
C ILE A 40 12.06 18.79 -10.71
N GLU A 41 13.32 19.17 -10.92
CA GLU A 41 13.73 19.93 -12.10
C GLU A 41 13.49 19.13 -13.39
N GLU A 42 13.85 17.85 -13.38
CA GLU A 42 13.60 16.94 -14.50
C GLU A 42 12.09 16.80 -14.79
N PHE A 43 11.25 16.65 -13.76
CA PHE A 43 9.80 16.58 -13.88
C PHE A 43 9.24 17.87 -14.50
N ARG A 44 9.65 19.05 -14.00
CA ARG A 44 9.22 20.34 -14.54
C ARG A 44 9.56 20.50 -16.02
N ARG A 45 10.74 20.04 -16.42
CA ARG A 45 11.18 20.10 -17.82
C ARG A 45 10.41 19.15 -18.73
N MET A 46 10.08 17.95 -18.25
CA MET A 46 9.47 16.89 -19.05
C MET A 46 7.93 16.91 -19.00
N GLY A 47 7.34 17.54 -17.99
CA GLY A 47 5.90 17.50 -17.75
C GLY A 47 5.36 16.16 -17.26
N HIS A 48 6.25 15.25 -16.85
CA HIS A 48 5.89 13.92 -16.31
C HIS A 48 6.92 13.44 -15.30
N ASN A 49 6.55 12.44 -14.50
CA ASN A 49 7.49 11.81 -13.58
C ASN A 49 8.63 11.12 -14.37
N PRO A 50 9.90 11.48 -14.14
CA PRO A 50 11.01 10.98 -14.95
C PRO A 50 11.32 9.49 -14.76
N ALA A 51 10.82 8.87 -13.66
CA ALA A 51 11.14 7.49 -13.31
C ALA A 51 9.91 6.56 -13.32
N TYR A 52 8.70 7.11 -13.22
CA TYR A 52 7.49 6.30 -13.04
C TYR A 52 6.33 6.84 -13.86
N LEU A 53 5.60 5.95 -14.55
CA LEU A 53 4.42 6.29 -15.33
C LEU A 53 4.66 7.46 -16.29
N THR A 54 5.73 7.39 -17.06
CA THR A 54 6.20 8.48 -17.95
C THR A 54 5.18 8.90 -19.01
N SER A 55 4.15 8.08 -19.25
CA SER A 55 3.02 8.43 -20.14
C SER A 55 1.99 9.37 -19.50
N VAL A 56 2.06 9.58 -18.17
CA VAL A 56 1.15 10.50 -17.47
C VAL A 56 1.74 11.90 -17.48
N HIS A 57 1.13 12.78 -18.25
CA HIS A 57 1.52 14.19 -18.34
C HIS A 57 0.72 15.08 -17.39
N PHE A 58 1.36 16.09 -16.85
CA PHE A 58 0.80 17.08 -15.93
C PHE A 58 1.02 18.50 -16.45
N ASP A 59 0.07 19.40 -16.21
CA ASP A 59 0.38 20.81 -16.22
C ASP A 59 1.18 21.14 -14.94
N VAL A 60 2.46 21.41 -15.13
CA VAL A 60 3.37 21.69 -14.00
C VAL A 60 3.03 22.96 -13.24
N ASN A 61 2.19 23.85 -13.82
CA ASN A 61 1.70 25.07 -13.17
C ASN A 61 0.64 24.74 -12.10
N GLU A 62 -0.03 23.60 -12.21
CA GLU A 62 -0.99 23.12 -11.21
C GLU A 62 -0.29 22.40 -10.03
N ILE A 63 1.04 22.30 -10.05
CA ILE A 63 1.80 21.55 -9.03
C ILE A 63 2.83 22.44 -8.35
N GLN A 64 2.67 22.61 -7.04
CA GLN A 64 3.72 23.21 -6.21
C GLN A 64 4.66 22.12 -5.73
N PHE A 65 5.77 21.92 -6.45
CA PHE A 65 6.83 21.01 -6.03
C PHE A 65 7.65 21.55 -4.87
N GLU A 66 7.99 20.69 -3.91
CA GLU A 66 8.80 21.04 -2.75
C GLU A 66 9.68 19.85 -2.33
N SER A 67 10.95 20.12 -2.00
CA SER A 67 11.90 19.13 -1.47
C SER A 67 12.11 19.24 0.05
N ASP A 68 11.60 20.30 0.67
CA ASP A 68 11.56 20.44 2.13
C ASP A 68 10.19 20.02 2.67
N ILE A 69 10.17 18.88 3.39
CA ILE A 69 8.94 18.34 3.98
C ILE A 69 8.28 19.32 4.98
N ASN A 70 9.05 20.18 5.63
CA ASN A 70 8.49 21.13 6.58
C ASN A 70 7.71 22.25 5.89
N ARG A 71 8.20 22.72 4.74
CA ARG A 71 7.50 23.73 3.93
C ARG A 71 6.19 23.21 3.39
N ILE A 72 6.20 21.98 2.83
CA ILE A 72 4.95 21.39 2.31
C ILE A 72 3.93 21.19 3.43
N VAL A 73 4.34 20.66 4.58
CA VAL A 73 3.44 20.44 5.72
C VAL A 73 2.85 21.74 6.29
N GLN A 74 3.61 22.85 6.27
CA GLN A 74 3.10 24.14 6.75
C GLN A 74 1.99 24.71 5.86
N GLN A 75 2.04 24.45 4.55
CA GLN A 75 1.19 25.12 3.56
C GLN A 75 -0.07 24.32 3.20
N TYR A 76 -0.14 23.02 3.56
CA TYR A 76 -1.19 22.11 3.15
C TYR A 76 -1.93 21.53 4.36
N ASP A 77 -3.23 21.30 4.19
CA ASP A 77 -4.14 20.85 5.26
C ASP A 77 -4.26 19.32 5.28
N THR A 78 -4.28 18.71 4.10
CA THR A 78 -4.35 17.26 3.87
C THR A 78 -3.04 16.75 3.29
N LEU A 79 -2.46 15.72 3.93
CA LEU A 79 -1.19 15.12 3.56
C LEU A 79 -1.39 13.66 3.15
N VAL A 80 -1.18 13.33 1.88
CA VAL A 80 -1.30 11.98 1.35
C VAL A 80 0.07 11.33 1.28
N PHE A 81 0.36 10.42 2.21
CA PHE A 81 1.63 9.70 2.26
C PHE A 81 1.62 8.48 1.33
N VAL A 82 2.53 8.49 0.36
CA VAL A 82 2.65 7.46 -0.69
C VAL A 82 4.11 7.03 -0.85
N THR A 83 4.78 6.81 0.24
CA THR A 83 6.16 6.35 0.29
C THR A 83 6.18 4.87 0.66
N PRO A 84 7.05 4.03 0.10
CA PRO A 84 7.18 2.65 0.58
C PRO A 84 7.46 2.61 2.09
N SER A 85 6.80 1.72 2.81
CA SER A 85 6.82 1.67 4.29
C SER A 85 8.23 1.64 4.90
N PRO A 86 9.23 0.93 4.33
CA PRO A 86 10.59 0.93 4.88
C PRO A 86 11.28 2.30 4.86
N TYR A 87 10.80 3.22 4.03
CA TYR A 87 11.39 4.56 3.91
C TYR A 87 10.62 5.65 4.64
N LEU A 88 9.40 5.37 5.13
CA LEU A 88 8.56 6.37 5.79
C LEU A 88 9.29 7.06 6.94
N LYS A 89 9.87 6.29 7.85
CA LYS A 89 10.63 6.79 9.00
C LYS A 89 11.79 7.69 8.59
N SER A 90 12.54 7.31 7.56
CA SER A 90 13.68 8.11 7.07
C SER A 90 13.24 9.43 6.44
N HIS A 91 12.07 9.47 5.80
CA HIS A 91 11.47 10.70 5.26
C HIS A 91 10.98 11.61 6.40
N LEU A 92 10.32 11.05 7.39
CA LEU A 92 9.78 11.79 8.52
C LEU A 92 10.85 12.25 9.52
N LYS A 93 12.06 11.66 9.50
CA LYS A 93 13.18 12.07 10.37
C LYS A 93 13.55 13.56 10.24
N LYS A 94 13.29 14.16 9.08
CA LYS A 94 13.54 15.58 8.81
C LYS A 94 12.35 16.48 9.19
N LEU A 95 11.20 15.90 9.53
CA LEU A 95 10.00 16.63 9.87
C LEU A 95 10.15 17.25 11.28
N LYS A 96 10.11 18.57 11.35
CA LYS A 96 10.11 19.36 12.58
C LYS A 96 8.77 20.05 12.80
N THR A 97 8.01 20.23 11.74
CA THR A 97 6.68 20.85 11.77
C THR A 97 5.67 19.87 12.34
N ARG A 98 4.84 20.35 13.26
CA ARG A 98 3.78 19.54 13.88
C ARG A 98 2.71 19.18 12.85
N ILE A 99 2.28 17.90 12.85
CA ILE A 99 1.26 17.37 11.93
C ILE A 99 -0.02 16.91 12.65
N ARG A 100 -0.11 17.09 13.95
CA ARG A 100 -1.24 16.61 14.77
C ARG A 100 -2.60 17.05 14.24
N ASP A 101 -2.68 18.29 13.78
CA ASP A 101 -3.94 18.91 13.36
C ASP A 101 -4.19 18.78 11.83
N LYS A 102 -3.32 18.05 11.13
CA LYS A 102 -3.46 17.77 9.71
C LYS A 102 -4.35 16.56 9.48
N PHE A 103 -5.04 16.53 8.34
CA PHE A 103 -5.69 15.32 7.88
C PHE A 103 -4.65 14.46 7.14
N ILE A 104 -4.35 13.29 7.69
CA ILE A 104 -3.34 12.36 7.17
C ILE A 104 -4.02 11.25 6.42
N LEU A 105 -3.66 11.04 5.16
CA LEU A 105 -4.05 9.85 4.42
C LEU A 105 -2.83 8.99 4.15
N THR A 106 -2.93 7.71 4.49
CA THR A 106 -1.92 6.73 4.12
C THR A 106 -2.38 5.96 2.88
N ALA A 107 -1.56 5.96 1.83
CA ALA A 107 -1.72 5.09 0.67
C ALA A 107 -0.58 4.06 0.64
N ILE A 108 0.02 3.80 1.80
CA ILE A 108 1.14 2.91 2.02
C ILE A 108 0.59 1.51 2.31
N LYS A 109 1.04 0.52 1.56
CA LYS A 109 0.58 -0.88 1.68
C LYS A 109 1.65 -1.73 2.38
N GLY A 110 2.07 -1.30 3.58
CA GLY A 110 3.17 -1.92 4.32
C GLY A 110 3.15 -1.54 5.80
N ILE A 111 4.09 -2.11 6.56
CA ILE A 111 4.32 -1.88 7.99
C ILE A 111 5.58 -1.06 8.17
N VAL A 112 5.60 -0.16 9.15
CA VAL A 112 6.79 0.58 9.54
C VAL A 112 7.75 -0.39 10.25
N PRO A 113 8.93 -0.68 9.67
CA PRO A 113 9.89 -1.61 10.26
C PRO A 113 10.40 -1.08 11.61
N ASP A 114 10.90 -1.98 12.44
CA ASP A 114 11.39 -1.80 13.80
C ASP A 114 10.26 -1.54 14.82
N GLU A 115 9.34 -0.63 14.55
CA GLU A 115 8.15 -0.41 15.37
C GLU A 115 7.10 -1.50 15.23
N ASN A 116 7.07 -2.18 14.07
CA ASN A 116 6.04 -3.17 13.70
C ASN A 116 4.61 -2.61 13.78
N LEU A 117 4.43 -1.34 13.43
CA LEU A 117 3.16 -0.64 13.43
C LEU A 117 2.66 -0.45 12.01
N VAL A 118 1.36 -0.57 11.78
CA VAL A 118 0.74 -0.05 10.55
C VAL A 118 0.83 1.49 10.56
N CYS A 119 0.68 2.12 9.40
CA CYS A 119 0.96 3.55 9.27
C CYS A 119 0.04 4.42 10.14
N SER A 120 -1.24 4.05 10.28
CA SER A 120 -2.17 4.79 11.15
C SER A 120 -1.74 4.77 12.62
N GLU A 121 -1.34 3.61 13.13
CA GLU A 121 -0.80 3.49 14.49
C GLU A 121 0.48 4.29 14.66
N TYR A 122 1.36 4.24 13.66
CA TYR A 122 2.62 4.99 13.69
C TYR A 122 2.39 6.50 13.75
N PHE A 123 1.49 7.05 12.93
CA PHE A 123 1.15 8.47 12.99
C PHE A 123 0.47 8.85 14.30
N HIS A 124 -0.39 7.98 14.82
CA HIS A 124 -1.04 8.23 16.11
C HIS A 124 -0.04 8.21 17.27
N GLN A 125 0.78 7.16 17.39
CA GLN A 125 1.65 6.96 18.54
C GLN A 125 2.89 7.88 18.54
N VAL A 126 3.45 8.18 17.36
CA VAL A 126 4.72 8.92 17.26
C VAL A 126 4.52 10.40 17.00
N TYR A 127 3.42 10.78 16.35
CA TYR A 127 3.15 12.18 15.97
C TYR A 127 1.90 12.76 16.64
N ASP A 128 1.27 12.04 17.57
CA ASP A 128 0.06 12.46 18.31
C ASP A 128 -1.11 12.84 17.39
N VAL A 129 -1.19 12.27 16.18
CA VAL A 129 -2.31 12.52 15.27
C VAL A 129 -3.54 11.77 15.78
N PRO A 130 -4.67 12.44 16.04
CA PRO A 130 -5.90 11.75 16.43
C PRO A 130 -6.39 10.79 15.35
N TYR A 131 -6.95 9.64 15.73
CA TYR A 131 -7.44 8.64 14.75
C TYR A 131 -8.51 9.18 13.80
N GLU A 132 -9.34 10.12 14.24
CA GLU A 132 -10.32 10.82 13.40
C GLU A 132 -9.68 11.71 12.32
N ASN A 133 -8.38 12.00 12.45
CA ASN A 133 -7.58 12.72 11.46
C ASN A 133 -6.70 11.80 10.62
N ILE A 134 -6.84 10.48 10.76
CA ILE A 134 -6.08 9.51 9.98
C ILE A 134 -7.02 8.69 9.11
N ALA A 135 -6.72 8.65 7.83
CA ALA A 135 -7.40 7.80 6.87
C ALA A 135 -6.41 6.94 6.11
N CYS A 136 -6.90 5.85 5.52
CA CYS A 136 -6.13 5.02 4.62
C CYS A 136 -6.84 4.82 3.28
N ILE A 137 -6.08 4.58 2.22
CA ILE A 137 -6.59 4.25 0.88
C ILE A 137 -6.23 2.79 0.58
N GLY A 138 -7.26 1.97 0.37
CA GLY A 138 -7.14 0.57 -0.01
C GLY A 138 -7.95 0.22 -1.25
N GLY A 139 -7.87 -1.04 -1.67
CA GLY A 139 -8.64 -1.60 -2.78
C GLY A 139 -7.83 -1.93 -4.03
N PRO A 140 -8.44 -2.68 -4.97
CA PRO A 140 -7.80 -3.16 -6.19
C PRO A 140 -7.47 -1.99 -7.14
N SER A 141 -6.19 -1.60 -7.17
CA SER A 141 -5.73 -0.39 -7.87
C SER A 141 -4.24 -0.44 -8.16
N HIS A 142 -3.85 -1.10 -9.23
CA HIS A 142 -2.48 -0.97 -9.72
C HIS A 142 -2.24 0.41 -10.32
N ALA A 143 -1.12 1.03 -9.98
CA ALA A 143 -0.79 2.39 -10.42
C ALA A 143 -0.76 2.49 -11.96
N GLU A 144 -0.29 1.46 -12.62
CA GLU A 144 -0.23 1.34 -14.09
C GLU A 144 -1.62 1.35 -14.72
N GLU A 145 -2.58 0.63 -14.13
CA GLU A 145 -3.96 0.61 -14.63
C GLU A 145 -4.70 1.92 -14.36
N VAL A 146 -4.49 2.51 -13.19
CA VAL A 146 -5.01 3.85 -12.85
C VAL A 146 -4.45 4.91 -13.81
N ALA A 147 -3.16 4.85 -14.13
CA ALA A 147 -2.53 5.74 -15.10
C ALA A 147 -3.15 5.63 -16.50
N LEU A 148 -3.56 4.42 -16.90
CA LEU A 148 -4.24 4.11 -18.16
C LEU A 148 -5.77 4.33 -18.09
N GLU A 149 -6.28 4.92 -17.03
CA GLU A 149 -7.72 5.21 -16.82
C GLU A 149 -8.60 3.95 -16.86
N ARG A 150 -8.06 2.81 -16.42
CA ARG A 150 -8.84 1.58 -16.26
C ARG A 150 -9.72 1.68 -15.04
N LEU A 151 -10.94 1.15 -15.16
CA LEU A 151 -11.91 1.18 -14.07
C LEU A 151 -11.33 0.55 -12.80
N SER A 152 -11.18 1.36 -11.77
CA SER A 152 -10.55 0.99 -10.50
C SER A 152 -11.45 1.33 -9.33
N TYR A 153 -11.31 0.57 -8.24
CA TYR A 153 -12.12 0.72 -7.04
C TYR A 153 -11.24 1.05 -5.85
N LEU A 154 -11.50 2.20 -5.22
CA LEU A 154 -10.78 2.65 -4.03
C LEU A 154 -11.73 2.71 -2.83
N THR A 155 -11.22 2.31 -1.68
CA THR A 155 -11.90 2.50 -0.40
C THR A 155 -11.09 3.46 0.45
N VAL A 156 -11.75 4.49 0.97
CA VAL A 156 -11.17 5.41 1.96
C VAL A 156 -11.65 4.96 3.34
N GLY A 157 -10.73 4.41 4.12
CA GLY A 157 -10.96 4.06 5.51
C GLY A 157 -10.68 5.26 6.42
N CYS A 158 -11.66 5.66 7.24
CA CYS A 158 -11.50 6.68 8.28
C CYS A 158 -12.56 6.49 9.35
N SER A 159 -12.21 6.68 10.63
CA SER A 159 -13.21 6.66 11.72
C SER A 159 -14.20 7.83 11.61
N ASP A 160 -13.77 8.95 11.06
CA ASP A 160 -14.64 10.08 10.70
C ASP A 160 -15.23 9.89 9.30
N ARG A 161 -16.53 9.58 9.24
CA ARG A 161 -17.24 9.31 8.00
C ARG A 161 -17.31 10.53 7.06
N GLU A 162 -17.42 11.74 7.61
CA GLU A 162 -17.49 12.96 6.77
C GLU A 162 -16.16 13.20 6.06
N LYS A 163 -15.03 13.01 6.76
CA LYS A 163 -13.70 13.10 6.16
C LYS A 163 -13.47 12.03 5.11
N ALA A 164 -13.86 10.78 5.41
CA ALA A 164 -13.79 9.69 4.43
C ALA A 164 -14.57 10.03 3.16
N GLN A 165 -15.82 10.52 3.30
CA GLN A 165 -16.66 10.88 2.17
C GLN A 165 -16.10 12.07 1.37
N ALA A 166 -15.59 13.08 2.06
CA ALA A 166 -14.97 14.25 1.40
C ALA A 166 -13.79 13.81 0.53
N PHE A 167 -12.91 12.93 1.04
CA PHE A 167 -11.79 12.46 0.24
C PHE A 167 -12.20 11.45 -0.83
N CYS A 168 -13.24 10.64 -0.62
CA CYS A 168 -13.86 9.84 -1.68
C CYS A 168 -14.29 10.71 -2.86
N ASN A 169 -14.88 11.88 -2.61
CA ASN A 169 -15.30 12.80 -3.66
C ASN A 169 -14.09 13.33 -4.44
N VAL A 170 -12.97 13.63 -3.76
CA VAL A 170 -11.70 14.04 -4.39
C VAL A 170 -11.13 12.93 -5.30
N LEU A 171 -11.26 11.66 -4.90
CA LEU A 171 -10.74 10.56 -5.69
C LEU A 171 -11.69 10.07 -6.80
N SER A 172 -12.98 10.37 -6.71
CA SER A 172 -13.98 9.89 -7.67
C SER A 172 -13.78 10.51 -9.06
N SER A 173 -13.85 9.66 -10.09
CA SER A 173 -13.81 10.07 -11.50
C SER A 173 -14.62 9.10 -12.37
N GLU A 174 -14.59 9.29 -13.68
CA GLU A 174 -15.24 8.35 -14.61
C GLU A 174 -14.67 6.92 -14.47
N TYR A 175 -13.36 6.79 -14.21
CA TYR A 175 -12.65 5.52 -14.10
C TYR A 175 -12.27 5.13 -12.65
N ILE A 176 -12.56 5.98 -11.65
CA ILE A 176 -12.35 5.66 -10.23
C ILE A 176 -13.68 5.64 -9.49
N LYS A 177 -14.06 4.49 -8.95
CA LYS A 177 -15.20 4.35 -8.06
C LYS A 177 -14.73 4.27 -6.61
N THR A 178 -15.38 5.00 -5.73
CA THR A 178 -14.96 5.12 -4.33
C THR A 178 -16.01 4.59 -3.36
N LYS A 179 -15.55 4.07 -2.21
CA LYS A 179 -16.37 3.61 -1.09
C LYS A 179 -15.74 4.08 0.21
N THR A 180 -16.54 4.44 1.21
CA THR A 180 -16.07 4.73 2.56
C THR A 180 -16.10 3.48 3.42
N ALA A 181 -15.17 3.39 4.39
CA ALA A 181 -15.17 2.37 5.45
C ALA A 181 -14.69 3.00 6.75
N SER A 182 -15.08 2.41 7.89
CA SER A 182 -14.56 2.80 9.21
C SER A 182 -13.36 1.97 9.67
N ASP A 183 -13.08 0.84 9.01
CA ASP A 183 -12.07 -0.14 9.38
C ASP A 183 -10.66 0.23 8.86
N VAL A 184 -10.07 1.29 9.39
CA VAL A 184 -8.72 1.74 9.01
C VAL A 184 -7.70 0.63 9.24
N MET A 185 -7.67 0.05 10.44
CA MET A 185 -6.72 -0.98 10.85
C MET A 185 -6.83 -2.24 9.97
N GLY A 186 -8.05 -2.73 9.74
CA GLY A 186 -8.26 -3.90 8.91
C GLY A 186 -7.85 -3.67 7.46
N ILE A 187 -8.07 -2.48 6.90
CA ILE A 187 -7.63 -2.13 5.54
C ILE A 187 -6.11 -2.09 5.46
N GLU A 188 -5.43 -1.50 6.42
CA GLU A 188 -3.97 -1.44 6.42
C GLU A 188 -3.34 -2.82 6.59
N TYR A 189 -3.78 -3.62 7.59
CA TYR A 189 -3.28 -4.98 7.77
C TYR A 189 -3.58 -5.89 6.57
N SER A 190 -4.77 -5.81 5.98
CA SER A 190 -5.10 -6.56 4.77
C SER A 190 -4.21 -6.18 3.59
N SER A 191 -3.88 -4.90 3.46
CA SER A 191 -2.97 -4.39 2.43
C SER A 191 -1.52 -4.91 2.59
N VAL A 192 -1.10 -5.23 3.81
CA VAL A 192 0.17 -5.91 4.08
C VAL A 192 0.07 -7.39 3.75
N LEU A 193 -0.94 -8.08 4.30
CA LEU A 193 -1.13 -9.51 4.15
C LEU A 193 -1.31 -9.93 2.69
N LYS A 194 -2.07 -9.18 1.89
CA LYS A 194 -2.19 -9.47 0.46
C LYS A 194 -0.84 -9.49 -0.27
N ASN A 195 0.08 -8.61 0.12
CA ASN A 195 1.42 -8.57 -0.46
C ASN A 195 2.24 -9.80 -0.05
N VAL A 196 2.09 -10.27 1.19
CA VAL A 196 2.67 -11.53 1.67
C VAL A 196 2.10 -12.70 0.87
N TYR A 197 0.77 -12.78 0.75
CA TYR A 197 0.11 -13.87 0.00
C TYR A 197 0.41 -13.84 -1.51
N ALA A 198 0.65 -12.66 -2.07
CA ALA A 198 1.10 -12.55 -3.45
C ALA A 198 2.50 -13.14 -3.67
N ILE A 199 3.39 -13.06 -2.67
CA ILE A 199 4.69 -13.76 -2.71
C ILE A 199 4.45 -15.28 -2.74
N ALA A 200 3.60 -15.82 -1.84
CA ALA A 200 3.24 -17.22 -1.85
C ALA A 200 2.67 -17.68 -3.20
N ALA A 201 1.73 -16.90 -3.74
CA ALA A 201 1.15 -17.14 -5.07
C ALA A 201 2.22 -17.18 -6.17
N GLY A 202 3.17 -16.25 -6.12
CA GLY A 202 4.31 -16.22 -7.02
C GLY A 202 5.21 -17.45 -6.88
N ILE A 203 5.54 -17.86 -5.65
CA ILE A 203 6.35 -19.06 -5.40
C ILE A 203 5.68 -20.30 -5.99
N CYS A 204 4.38 -20.50 -5.73
CA CYS A 204 3.62 -21.63 -6.28
C CYS A 204 3.57 -21.59 -7.80
N SER A 205 3.43 -20.41 -8.41
CA SER A 205 3.53 -20.23 -9.85
C SER A 205 4.91 -20.61 -10.42
N GLY A 206 5.99 -20.20 -9.73
CA GLY A 206 7.37 -20.55 -10.09
C GLY A 206 7.64 -22.06 -10.02
N LEU A 207 7.06 -22.73 -9.01
CA LEU A 207 7.09 -24.19 -8.82
C LEU A 207 6.15 -24.96 -9.75
N LYS A 208 5.32 -24.26 -10.55
CA LYS A 208 4.38 -24.85 -11.53
C LYS A 208 3.27 -25.70 -10.89
N TYR A 209 2.77 -25.32 -9.73
CA TYR A 209 1.66 -26.04 -9.05
C TYR A 209 0.31 -25.91 -9.77
N GLY A 210 0.18 -24.95 -10.70
CA GLY A 210 -1.00 -24.77 -11.54
C GLY A 210 -2.15 -24.00 -10.90
N ASP A 211 -3.20 -23.77 -11.70
CA ASP A 211 -4.29 -22.85 -11.34
C ASP A 211 -5.23 -23.41 -10.26
N ASN A 212 -5.41 -24.74 -10.20
CA ASN A 212 -6.22 -25.37 -9.16
C ASN A 212 -5.64 -25.09 -7.77
N PHE A 213 -4.33 -25.26 -7.60
CA PHE A 213 -3.65 -24.95 -6.34
C PHE A 213 -3.70 -23.44 -6.04
N GLN A 214 -3.51 -22.61 -7.05
CA GLN A 214 -3.58 -21.15 -6.92
C GLN A 214 -4.96 -20.71 -6.39
N ALA A 215 -6.05 -21.31 -6.87
CA ALA A 215 -7.39 -21.02 -6.39
C ALA A 215 -7.57 -21.41 -4.90
N VAL A 216 -7.07 -22.58 -4.51
CA VAL A 216 -7.10 -23.04 -3.10
C VAL A 216 -6.25 -22.11 -2.22
N LEU A 217 -5.04 -21.74 -2.66
CA LEU A 217 -4.18 -20.81 -1.94
C LEU A 217 -4.90 -19.48 -1.68
N MET A 218 -5.56 -18.90 -2.68
CA MET A 218 -6.27 -17.64 -2.52
C MET A 218 -7.49 -17.76 -1.59
N ALA A 219 -8.23 -18.88 -1.66
CA ALA A 219 -9.33 -19.17 -0.74
C ALA A 219 -8.85 -19.27 0.72
N ASN A 220 -7.73 -19.94 0.95
CA ASN A 220 -7.13 -20.04 2.29
C ASN A 220 -6.49 -18.73 2.76
N ALA A 221 -5.93 -17.93 1.84
CA ALA A 221 -5.35 -16.63 2.15
C ALA A 221 -6.42 -15.66 2.70
N VAL A 222 -7.63 -15.60 2.11
CA VAL A 222 -8.70 -14.74 2.64
C VAL A 222 -9.19 -15.23 4.01
N GLN A 223 -9.22 -16.55 4.25
CA GLN A 223 -9.58 -17.11 5.55
C GLN A 223 -8.52 -16.79 6.61
N GLU A 224 -7.23 -16.95 6.27
CA GLU A 224 -6.10 -16.61 7.15
C GLU A 224 -6.10 -15.12 7.48
N MET A 225 -6.27 -14.25 6.47
CA MET A 225 -6.43 -12.81 6.66
C MET A 225 -7.56 -12.50 7.63
N ASN A 226 -8.74 -13.08 7.43
CA ASN A 226 -9.90 -12.83 8.28
C ASN A 226 -9.68 -13.30 9.73
N ARG A 227 -9.04 -14.46 9.94
CA ARG A 227 -8.66 -14.94 11.29
C ARG A 227 -7.75 -13.92 11.99
N PHE A 228 -6.72 -13.44 11.29
CA PHE A 228 -5.79 -12.47 11.84
C PHE A 228 -6.49 -11.15 12.19
N LEU A 229 -7.24 -10.58 11.26
CA LEU A 229 -7.93 -9.31 11.46
C LEU A 229 -8.94 -9.38 12.62
N THR A 230 -9.63 -10.50 12.78
CA THR A 230 -10.57 -10.71 13.88
C THR A 230 -9.86 -10.79 15.23
N ALA A 231 -8.67 -11.37 15.28
CA ALA A 231 -7.89 -11.47 16.51
C ALA A 231 -7.26 -10.13 16.93
N VAL A 232 -6.76 -9.35 15.95
CA VAL A 232 -6.04 -8.10 16.22
C VAL A 232 -7.00 -6.93 16.43
N TYR A 233 -8.07 -6.87 15.65
CA TYR A 233 -9.04 -5.78 15.68
C TYR A 233 -10.46 -6.34 15.48
N PRO A 234 -11.14 -6.75 16.58
CA PRO A 234 -12.39 -7.50 16.53
C PRO A 234 -13.59 -6.58 16.26
N ILE A 235 -13.81 -6.24 15.01
CA ILE A 235 -15.00 -5.53 14.53
C ILE A 235 -15.74 -6.38 13.50
N GLU A 236 -17.02 -6.11 13.30
CA GLU A 236 -17.77 -6.71 12.20
C GLU A 236 -17.24 -6.18 10.86
N ARG A 237 -16.79 -7.10 10.00
CA ARG A 237 -16.32 -6.79 8.64
C ARG A 237 -16.74 -7.86 7.66
N ASN A 238 -16.96 -7.44 6.43
CA ASN A 238 -17.17 -8.38 5.32
C ASN A 238 -15.83 -8.59 4.59
N ALA A 239 -15.14 -9.69 4.89
CA ALA A 239 -13.87 -10.03 4.27
C ALA A 239 -13.94 -10.21 2.73
N TYR A 240 -15.14 -10.33 2.17
CA TYR A 240 -15.39 -10.46 0.73
C TYR A 240 -15.50 -9.10 0.02
N ASP A 241 -15.52 -7.99 0.74
CA ASP A 241 -15.51 -6.65 0.14
C ASP A 241 -14.26 -6.44 -0.72
N SER A 242 -14.39 -5.59 -1.75
CA SER A 242 -13.33 -5.33 -2.73
C SER A 242 -12.02 -4.84 -2.11
N VAL A 243 -12.07 -4.16 -0.97
CA VAL A 243 -10.87 -3.67 -0.26
C VAL A 243 -10.06 -4.79 0.38
N TYR A 244 -10.68 -5.94 0.70
CA TYR A 244 -10.01 -7.14 1.23
C TYR A 244 -9.80 -8.17 0.14
N LEU A 245 -10.86 -8.91 -0.23
CA LEU A 245 -10.77 -9.99 -1.22
C LEU A 245 -10.39 -9.49 -2.61
N GLY A 246 -10.99 -8.39 -3.07
CA GLY A 246 -10.68 -7.86 -4.41
C GLY A 246 -9.22 -7.43 -4.55
N ASP A 247 -8.68 -6.74 -3.54
CA ASP A 247 -7.27 -6.30 -3.53
C ASP A 247 -6.31 -7.50 -3.36
N LEU A 248 -6.70 -8.55 -2.63
CA LEU A 248 -5.96 -9.81 -2.54
C LEU A 248 -5.91 -10.51 -3.92
N LEU A 249 -7.04 -10.66 -4.58
CA LEU A 249 -7.13 -11.37 -5.87
C LEU A 249 -6.32 -10.64 -6.94
N VAL A 250 -6.50 -9.32 -7.11
CA VAL A 250 -5.73 -8.57 -8.11
C VAL A 250 -4.23 -8.66 -7.84
N THR A 251 -3.80 -8.63 -6.57
CA THR A 251 -2.38 -8.69 -6.20
C THR A 251 -1.79 -10.09 -6.43
N GLY A 252 -2.58 -11.15 -6.16
CA GLY A 252 -2.15 -12.55 -6.32
C GLY A 252 -2.13 -13.05 -7.77
N TYR A 253 -2.95 -12.47 -8.65
CA TYR A 253 -3.05 -12.92 -10.05
C TYR A 253 -2.39 -11.97 -11.06
N SER A 254 -2.29 -10.68 -10.78
CA SER A 254 -1.80 -9.70 -11.73
C SER A 254 -0.30 -9.85 -12.02
N ASN A 255 0.07 -9.65 -13.27
CA ASN A 255 1.47 -9.55 -13.70
C ASN A 255 2.12 -8.21 -13.28
N PHE A 256 1.34 -7.20 -12.93
CA PHE A 256 1.85 -5.94 -12.37
C PHE A 256 2.26 -6.08 -10.88
N SER A 257 1.91 -7.20 -10.23
CA SER A 257 2.25 -7.42 -8.82
C SER A 257 3.73 -7.73 -8.65
N ARG A 258 4.47 -6.76 -8.13
CA ARG A 258 5.90 -6.90 -7.78
C ARG A 258 6.14 -8.04 -6.78
N ASN A 259 5.23 -8.20 -5.81
CA ASN A 259 5.32 -9.26 -4.83
C ASN A 259 5.16 -10.65 -5.48
N ARG A 260 4.20 -10.78 -6.41
CA ARG A 260 4.02 -12.02 -7.18
C ARG A 260 5.23 -12.31 -8.05
N THR A 261 5.78 -11.30 -8.74
CA THR A 261 6.99 -11.44 -9.56
C THR A 261 8.18 -11.89 -8.69
N PHE A 262 8.40 -11.25 -7.54
CA PHE A 262 9.43 -11.66 -6.59
C PHE A 262 9.26 -13.13 -6.17
N GLY A 263 8.06 -13.52 -5.74
CA GLY A 263 7.76 -14.91 -5.40
C GLY A 263 8.03 -15.88 -6.54
N THR A 264 7.67 -15.51 -7.78
CA THR A 264 7.92 -16.35 -8.95
C THR A 264 9.41 -16.58 -9.22
N MET A 265 10.23 -15.56 -9.00
CA MET A 265 11.69 -15.70 -9.10
C MET A 265 12.22 -16.66 -8.02
N ILE A 266 11.76 -16.50 -6.78
CA ILE A 266 12.12 -17.41 -5.68
C ILE A 266 11.70 -18.86 -6.01
N GLY A 267 10.46 -19.06 -6.45
CA GLY A 267 9.96 -20.40 -6.87
C GLY A 267 10.72 -21.03 -8.04
N LYS A 268 11.37 -20.21 -8.87
CA LYS A 268 12.28 -20.65 -9.93
C LYS A 268 13.71 -20.93 -9.45
N GLY A 269 14.00 -20.76 -8.15
CA GLY A 269 15.30 -21.03 -7.55
C GLY A 269 16.25 -19.83 -7.42
N TYR A 270 15.79 -18.61 -7.69
CA TYR A 270 16.59 -17.43 -7.40
C TYR A 270 16.80 -17.25 -5.89
N SER A 271 18.00 -16.84 -5.50
CA SER A 271 18.20 -16.38 -4.14
C SER A 271 17.45 -15.06 -3.90
N VAL A 272 17.09 -14.78 -2.63
CA VAL A 272 16.48 -13.49 -2.25
C VAL A 272 17.31 -12.32 -2.74
N LYS A 273 18.64 -12.38 -2.56
CA LYS A 273 19.56 -11.32 -2.99
C LYS A 273 19.55 -11.14 -4.51
N SER A 274 19.58 -12.24 -5.27
CA SER A 274 19.53 -12.17 -6.74
C SER A 274 18.21 -11.59 -7.23
N ALA A 275 17.08 -12.03 -6.65
CA ALA A 275 15.76 -11.50 -7.00
C ALA A 275 15.63 -10.01 -6.68
N GLN A 276 16.17 -9.55 -5.55
CA GLN A 276 16.16 -8.12 -5.17
C GLN A 276 17.01 -7.26 -6.10
N ILE A 277 18.14 -7.77 -6.59
CA ILE A 277 19.02 -7.04 -7.53
C ILE A 277 18.34 -6.93 -8.91
N GLU A 278 17.70 -8.00 -9.37
CA GLU A 278 17.03 -8.05 -10.67
C GLU A 278 15.78 -7.15 -10.71
N MET A 279 15.13 -6.96 -9.57
CA MET A 279 13.94 -6.13 -9.47
C MET A 279 14.30 -4.65 -9.27
N GLU A 280 13.86 -3.78 -10.17
CA GLU A 280 14.06 -2.33 -10.05
C GLU A 280 13.27 -1.71 -8.89
N MET A 281 12.25 -2.41 -8.39
CA MET A 281 11.35 -1.91 -7.35
C MET A 281 11.18 -2.92 -6.21
N ILE A 282 11.00 -2.41 -4.98
CA ILE A 282 10.89 -3.21 -3.77
C ILE A 282 9.61 -4.03 -3.76
N ALA A 283 9.73 -5.32 -3.41
CA ALA A 283 8.60 -6.17 -3.02
C ALA A 283 8.30 -5.95 -1.52
N GLU A 284 7.32 -5.11 -1.21
CA GLU A 284 7.01 -4.75 0.18
C GLU A 284 6.57 -5.95 1.04
N GLY A 285 5.97 -6.97 0.42
CA GLY A 285 5.58 -8.20 1.10
C GLY A 285 6.75 -8.96 1.74
N TYR A 286 7.99 -8.80 1.24
CA TYR A 286 9.16 -9.40 1.85
C TYR A 286 9.42 -8.83 3.26
N PHE A 287 9.38 -7.51 3.40
CA PHE A 287 9.48 -6.85 4.70
C PHE A 287 8.21 -7.10 5.54
N GLY A 288 7.05 -7.07 4.90
CA GLY A 288 5.76 -7.38 5.52
C GLY A 288 5.72 -8.75 6.18
N THR A 289 6.30 -9.79 5.56
CA THR A 289 6.37 -11.14 6.14
C THR A 289 7.07 -11.14 7.50
N LYS A 290 8.23 -10.47 7.59
CA LYS A 290 8.99 -10.38 8.85
C LYS A 290 8.20 -9.64 9.93
N CYS A 291 7.65 -8.48 9.60
CA CYS A 291 6.89 -7.67 10.56
C CYS A 291 5.62 -8.39 11.01
N MET A 292 4.88 -9.01 10.09
CA MET A 292 3.66 -9.76 10.41
C MET A 292 3.92 -10.96 11.32
N LYS A 293 5.04 -11.68 11.12
CA LYS A 293 5.45 -12.75 12.03
C LYS A 293 5.74 -12.22 13.43
N GLU A 294 6.43 -11.09 13.54
CA GLU A 294 6.72 -10.47 14.83
C GLU A 294 5.43 -10.05 15.55
N ILE A 295 4.51 -9.41 14.83
CA ILE A 295 3.20 -9.03 15.37
C ILE A 295 2.41 -10.29 15.80
N ASN A 296 2.39 -11.33 14.97
CA ASN A 296 1.64 -12.56 15.26
C ASN A 296 2.17 -13.34 16.47
N ARG A 297 3.41 -13.11 16.91
CA ARG A 297 3.94 -13.65 18.17
C ARG A 297 3.15 -13.22 19.42
N HIS A 298 2.49 -12.06 19.33
CA HIS A 298 1.63 -11.56 20.42
C HIS A 298 0.21 -12.10 20.35
N TYR A 299 -0.28 -12.41 19.15
CA TYR A 299 -1.68 -12.83 18.93
C TYR A 299 -1.85 -14.33 18.77
N HIS A 300 -0.79 -15.07 18.45
CA HIS A 300 -0.78 -16.53 18.27
C HIS A 300 -1.86 -17.04 17.30
N VAL A 301 -2.16 -16.29 16.25
CA VAL A 301 -3.11 -16.70 15.22
C VAL A 301 -2.48 -17.80 14.36
N ASN A 302 -3.27 -18.82 14.00
CA ASN A 302 -2.84 -19.84 13.05
C ASN A 302 -2.76 -19.22 11.63
N MET A 303 -1.54 -19.03 11.13
CA MET A 303 -1.24 -18.39 9.85
C MET A 303 -0.26 -19.22 9.00
N PRO A 304 -0.68 -20.40 8.51
CA PRO A 304 0.21 -21.32 7.80
C PRO A 304 0.82 -20.73 6.52
N ILE A 305 0.11 -19.86 5.80
CA ILE A 305 0.65 -19.22 4.58
C ILE A 305 1.72 -18.18 4.94
N LEU A 306 1.50 -17.38 5.98
CA LEU A 306 2.50 -16.46 6.51
C LEU A 306 3.75 -17.20 6.98
N ASP A 307 3.56 -18.33 7.66
CA ASP A 307 4.65 -19.15 8.20
C ASP A 307 5.47 -19.80 7.10
N ALA A 308 4.82 -20.32 6.05
CA ALA A 308 5.47 -20.89 4.88
C ALA A 308 6.29 -19.85 4.08
N ASN A 309 5.92 -18.59 4.13
CA ASN A 309 6.64 -17.49 3.48
C ASN A 309 7.94 -17.08 4.19
N ASP A 310 8.44 -17.84 5.17
CA ASP A 310 9.73 -17.55 5.81
C ASP A 310 10.91 -17.86 4.89
N ILE A 311 11.07 -17.03 3.87
CA ILE A 311 12.09 -17.14 2.82
C ILE A 311 13.52 -17.05 3.39
N GLY A 312 13.66 -16.61 4.66
CA GLY A 312 14.95 -16.51 5.35
C GLY A 312 15.53 -17.84 5.82
N ARG A 313 14.72 -18.90 5.91
CA ARG A 313 15.14 -20.23 6.37
C ARG A 313 15.43 -21.24 5.27
N GLY A 314 15.46 -20.79 4.01
CA GLY A 314 15.51 -21.67 2.84
C GLY A 314 14.10 -22.16 2.47
N LEU A 315 13.83 -22.29 1.19
CA LEU A 315 12.53 -22.74 0.69
C LEU A 315 12.23 -24.16 1.17
N GLY A 316 11.72 -24.28 2.38
CA GLY A 316 11.11 -25.49 2.89
C GLY A 316 9.63 -25.60 2.49
N LEU A 317 9.29 -25.22 1.25
CA LEU A 317 8.05 -25.66 0.62
C LEU A 317 8.29 -27.10 0.15
N ASP A 318 8.47 -28.00 1.13
CA ASP A 318 8.37 -29.43 0.86
C ASP A 318 6.88 -29.79 0.63
N GLU A 319 6.63 -31.00 0.20
CA GLU A 319 5.27 -31.49 -0.05
C GLU A 319 4.36 -31.32 1.19
N ARG A 320 4.91 -31.38 2.42
CA ARG A 320 4.17 -31.19 3.67
C ARG A 320 3.66 -29.76 3.82
N THR A 321 4.47 -28.76 3.49
CA THR A 321 4.05 -27.35 3.55
C THR A 321 2.94 -27.07 2.53
N ALA A 322 2.98 -27.69 1.35
CA ALA A 322 1.90 -27.56 0.36
C ALA A 322 0.61 -28.23 0.86
N GLU A 323 0.69 -29.38 1.54
CA GLU A 323 -0.47 -30.03 2.17
C GLU A 323 -1.08 -29.18 3.30
N ASP A 324 -0.27 -28.50 4.11
CA ASP A 324 -0.74 -27.66 5.21
C ASP A 324 -1.37 -26.35 4.72
N ILE A 325 -0.89 -25.80 3.61
CA ILE A 325 -1.51 -24.65 2.95
C ILE A 325 -2.84 -25.04 2.29
N GLY A 326 -2.99 -26.28 1.85
CA GLY A 326 -4.20 -26.82 1.20
C GLY A 326 -5.31 -27.23 2.15
N LYS A 327 -5.07 -27.31 3.46
CA LYS A 327 -6.06 -27.62 4.52
C LYS A 327 -6.68 -26.34 5.08
#